data_61ef348abc7d016b1f82cd580f020bd7
#
_entry.id   61ef348abc7d016b1f82cd580f020bd7
#
_cell.length_a   1.000
_cell.length_b   1.000
_cell.length_c   1.000
_cell.angle_alpha   90.00
_cell.angle_beta   90.00
_cell.angle_gamma   90.00
#
_symmetry.space_group_name_H-M   'P 1'
#
loop_
_entity.id
_entity.type
_entity.pdbx_description
1 polymer ?
#
loop_
_entity_poly.entity_id
_entity_poly.type
_entity_poly.pdbx_seq_one_letter_code
_entity_poly.pdbx_strand_id
1 'polypeptide(L)'
;MKPAQIFNQYIWIINTLRAYRKLTLEQLNQKWQEDGVADGNPLQRSSFNRHRDAILDMFGIIIDCEPKTYKYYISNPEVLNDGSISQWLFSTLTVHGVLSDCAAIKDRIILENVPAGEEYLDTIKRAIKSNHRLHLGYKKFGAEGYVKTVCPYTLKLWEQRWYLLALNNDGQMRIYALDRVTKVELTDETFEMPADFSSEAYFSDYYGVKTDGTPMAHVVVRAHRWTPDYLRTLPLHHSQQELESGEITHADSSTTPYTDFSFDIRPTDDFLNELMKFGIEVLQPLDLREKMRHRVLEMYHYYEQ
;
A
#
# COMPACT_ATOMS: atom_id res chain seq x y z
N MET A 1 16.56 -7.89 -26.11
CA MET A 1 15.74 -6.81 -25.54
C MET A 1 16.11 -6.69 -24.07
N LYS A 2 16.35 -5.47 -23.58
CA LYS A 2 16.69 -5.27 -22.15
C LYS A 2 15.44 -5.56 -21.29
N PRO A 3 15.56 -6.15 -20.09
CA PRO A 3 14.41 -6.48 -19.24
C PRO A 3 13.45 -5.29 -19.01
N ALA A 4 13.98 -4.10 -18.78
CA ALA A 4 13.17 -2.90 -18.57
C ALA A 4 12.27 -2.54 -19.77
N GLN A 5 12.71 -2.79 -21.01
CA GLN A 5 11.90 -2.55 -22.20
C GLN A 5 10.70 -3.51 -22.30
N ILE A 6 10.87 -4.75 -21.84
CA ILE A 6 9.78 -5.73 -21.84
C ILE A 6 8.71 -5.33 -20.83
N PHE A 7 9.10 -4.89 -19.64
CA PHE A 7 8.16 -4.41 -18.62
C PHE A 7 7.34 -3.20 -19.10
N ASN A 8 7.99 -2.24 -19.77
CA ASN A 8 7.28 -1.08 -20.34
C ASN A 8 6.21 -1.52 -21.36
N GLN A 9 6.47 -2.57 -22.12
CA GLN A 9 5.50 -3.14 -23.05
C GLN A 9 4.27 -3.71 -22.34
N TYR A 10 4.46 -4.45 -21.23
CA TYR A 10 3.35 -4.98 -20.43
C TYR A 10 2.50 -3.87 -19.83
N ILE A 11 3.14 -2.88 -19.21
CA ILE A 11 2.47 -1.72 -18.62
C ILE A 11 1.68 -0.95 -19.68
N TRP A 12 2.26 -0.75 -20.87
CA TRP A 12 1.59 -0.08 -21.98
C TRP A 12 0.33 -0.83 -22.41
N ILE A 13 0.40 -2.16 -22.58
CA ILE A 13 -0.76 -2.98 -22.96
C ILE A 13 -1.88 -2.85 -21.92
N ILE A 14 -1.55 -2.98 -20.64
CA ILE A 14 -2.53 -2.90 -19.54
C ILE A 14 -3.19 -1.51 -19.53
N ASN A 15 -2.40 -0.43 -19.55
CA ASN A 15 -2.90 0.94 -19.53
C ASN A 15 -3.77 1.25 -20.75
N THR A 16 -3.38 0.79 -21.92
CA THR A 16 -4.14 0.98 -23.16
C THR A 16 -5.49 0.25 -23.08
N LEU A 17 -5.53 -1.01 -22.65
CA LEU A 17 -6.79 -1.74 -22.47
C LEU A 17 -7.64 -1.16 -21.33
N ARG A 18 -7.04 -0.62 -20.29
CA ARG A 18 -7.77 0.10 -19.23
C ARG A 18 -8.43 1.37 -19.75
N ALA A 19 -7.72 2.15 -20.55
CA ALA A 19 -8.23 3.42 -21.10
C ALA A 19 -9.32 3.22 -22.15
N TYR A 20 -9.11 2.30 -23.08
CA TYR A 20 -10.03 2.09 -24.23
C TYR A 20 -11.03 0.96 -24.02
N ARG A 21 -10.98 0.26 -22.93
CA ARG A 21 -11.86 -0.86 -22.53
C ARG A 21 -11.73 -2.10 -23.41
N LYS A 22 -11.98 -2.01 -24.72
CA LYS A 22 -11.94 -3.13 -25.66
C LYS A 22 -11.31 -2.70 -26.98
N LEU A 23 -10.27 -3.39 -27.45
CA LEU A 23 -9.57 -3.14 -28.71
C LEU A 23 -9.31 -4.44 -29.48
N THR A 24 -9.39 -4.39 -30.82
CA THR A 24 -8.86 -5.47 -31.65
C THR A 24 -7.33 -5.46 -31.62
N LEU A 25 -6.69 -6.57 -32.01
CA LEU A 25 -5.22 -6.61 -32.09
C LEU A 25 -4.68 -5.58 -33.11
N GLU A 26 -5.41 -5.32 -34.18
CA GLU A 26 -5.06 -4.32 -35.18
C GLU A 26 -5.08 -2.91 -34.59
N GLN A 27 -6.15 -2.55 -33.87
CA GLN A 27 -6.27 -1.26 -33.16
C GLN A 27 -5.19 -1.10 -32.09
N LEU A 28 -4.90 -2.18 -31.38
CA LEU A 28 -3.83 -2.19 -30.37
C LEU A 28 -2.47 -1.96 -31.03
N ASN A 29 -2.20 -2.63 -32.16
CA ASN A 29 -0.96 -2.50 -32.91
C ASN A 29 -0.77 -1.11 -33.54
N GLN A 30 -1.86 -0.50 -34.02
CA GLN A 30 -1.83 0.88 -34.51
C GLN A 30 -1.35 1.83 -33.40
N LYS A 31 -1.98 1.76 -32.22
CA LYS A 31 -1.60 2.60 -31.08
C LYS A 31 -0.18 2.31 -30.59
N TRP A 32 0.22 1.04 -30.59
CA TRP A 32 1.57 0.61 -30.24
C TRP A 32 2.64 1.28 -31.12
N GLN A 33 2.37 1.41 -32.41
CA GLN A 33 3.28 2.08 -33.34
C GLN A 33 3.24 3.60 -33.20
N GLU A 34 2.04 4.19 -33.03
CA GLU A 34 1.84 5.61 -32.80
C GLU A 34 2.62 6.10 -31.56
N ASP A 35 2.59 5.31 -30.48
CA ASP A 35 3.28 5.60 -29.22
C ASP A 35 4.78 5.20 -29.24
N GLY A 36 5.28 4.68 -30.36
CA GLY A 36 6.70 4.31 -30.51
C GLY A 36 7.15 3.14 -29.63
N VAL A 37 6.22 2.33 -29.16
CA VAL A 37 6.54 1.17 -28.30
C VAL A 37 7.38 0.17 -29.11
N ALA A 38 8.39 -0.44 -28.48
CA ALA A 38 9.34 -1.35 -29.11
C ALA A 38 10.05 -0.74 -30.35
N ASP A 39 10.44 0.53 -30.26
CA ASP A 39 11.12 1.27 -31.33
C ASP A 39 10.28 1.30 -32.64
N GLY A 40 8.94 1.30 -32.52
CA GLY A 40 8.01 1.31 -33.64
C GLY A 40 7.83 -0.04 -34.35
N ASN A 41 8.45 -1.10 -33.87
CA ASN A 41 8.25 -2.44 -34.43
C ASN A 41 6.81 -2.93 -34.15
N PRO A 42 6.13 -3.56 -35.14
CA PRO A 42 4.74 -3.96 -34.96
C PRO A 42 4.59 -5.06 -33.90
N LEU A 43 3.50 -4.98 -33.13
CA LEU A 43 3.12 -5.99 -32.16
C LEU A 43 2.53 -7.22 -32.88
N GLN A 44 3.36 -8.23 -33.09
CA GLN A 44 2.92 -9.48 -33.70
C GLN A 44 2.03 -10.29 -32.75
N ARG A 45 1.08 -11.06 -33.29
CA ARG A 45 0.15 -11.91 -32.53
C ARG A 45 0.86 -12.87 -31.57
N SER A 46 1.96 -13.48 -31.98
CA SER A 46 2.77 -14.38 -31.15
C SER A 46 3.42 -13.64 -29.97
N SER A 47 3.92 -12.42 -30.18
CA SER A 47 4.48 -11.58 -29.13
C SER A 47 3.39 -11.10 -28.18
N PHE A 48 2.24 -10.69 -28.69
CA PHE A 48 1.10 -10.29 -27.88
C PHE A 48 0.60 -11.43 -26.97
N ASN A 49 0.50 -12.66 -27.48
CA ASN A 49 0.12 -13.80 -26.65
C ASN A 49 1.14 -14.05 -25.53
N ARG A 50 2.44 -14.01 -25.81
CA ARG A 50 3.47 -14.13 -24.77
C ARG A 50 3.40 -13.00 -23.74
N HIS A 51 3.06 -11.78 -24.18
CA HIS A 51 2.85 -10.67 -23.25
C HIS A 51 1.63 -10.89 -22.36
N ARG A 52 0.53 -11.43 -22.90
CA ARG A 52 -0.66 -11.77 -22.11
C ARG A 52 -0.34 -12.80 -21.03
N ASP A 53 0.38 -13.87 -21.39
CA ASP A 53 0.78 -14.92 -20.44
C ASP A 53 1.68 -14.33 -19.33
N ALA A 54 2.68 -13.54 -19.70
CA ALA A 54 3.55 -12.87 -18.73
C ALA A 54 2.83 -11.84 -17.86
N ILE A 55 1.85 -11.12 -18.40
CA ILE A 55 0.99 -10.18 -17.64
C ILE A 55 0.16 -10.94 -16.61
N LEU A 56 -0.39 -12.10 -17.00
CA LEU A 56 -1.12 -12.96 -16.05
C LEU A 56 -0.19 -13.47 -14.95
N ASP A 57 0.97 -14.01 -15.30
CA ASP A 57 1.91 -14.58 -14.33
C ASP A 57 2.45 -13.53 -13.35
N MET A 58 2.68 -12.30 -13.81
CA MET A 58 3.32 -11.25 -13.01
C MET A 58 2.33 -10.41 -12.21
N PHE A 59 1.19 -10.11 -12.80
CA PHE A 59 0.24 -9.13 -12.24
C PHE A 59 -1.12 -9.74 -11.92
N GLY A 60 -1.34 -11.04 -12.21
CA GLY A 60 -2.64 -11.67 -12.04
C GLY A 60 -3.75 -11.09 -12.95
N ILE A 61 -3.38 -10.26 -13.96
CA ILE A 61 -4.32 -9.58 -14.83
C ILE A 61 -4.66 -10.49 -16.01
N ILE A 62 -5.95 -10.77 -16.18
CA ILE A 62 -6.47 -11.63 -17.26
C ILE A 62 -6.90 -10.76 -18.43
N ILE A 63 -6.27 -10.96 -19.60
CA ILE A 63 -6.66 -10.32 -20.85
C ILE A 63 -7.39 -11.35 -21.72
N ASP A 64 -8.71 -11.21 -21.83
CA ASP A 64 -9.56 -12.07 -22.64
C ASP A 64 -9.89 -11.49 -24.00
N CYS A 65 -10.38 -12.35 -24.91
CA CYS A 65 -10.79 -11.98 -26.24
C CYS A 65 -12.29 -12.32 -26.43
N GLU A 66 -13.07 -11.32 -26.80
CA GLU A 66 -14.49 -11.51 -27.11
C GLU A 66 -14.65 -12.25 -28.48
N PRO A 67 -15.25 -13.46 -28.51
CA PRO A 67 -15.25 -14.30 -29.73
C PRO A 67 -15.93 -13.68 -30.94
N LYS A 68 -16.95 -12.81 -30.73
CA LYS A 68 -17.74 -12.20 -31.81
C LYS A 68 -17.07 -11.01 -32.49
N THR A 69 -16.31 -10.23 -31.70
CA THR A 69 -15.73 -8.96 -32.15
C THR A 69 -14.21 -9.02 -32.27
N TYR A 70 -13.58 -10.10 -31.78
CA TYR A 70 -12.12 -10.27 -31.66
C TYR A 70 -11.45 -9.13 -30.90
N LYS A 71 -12.17 -8.49 -29.97
CA LYS A 71 -11.65 -7.43 -29.10
C LYS A 71 -11.09 -8.01 -27.83
N TYR A 72 -9.92 -7.56 -27.46
CA TYR A 72 -9.25 -7.89 -26.20
C TYR A 72 -9.65 -6.90 -25.11
N TYR A 73 -9.78 -7.38 -23.87
CA TYR A 73 -10.16 -6.58 -22.71
C TYR A 73 -9.63 -7.24 -21.43
N ILE A 74 -9.55 -6.47 -20.34
CA ILE A 74 -9.22 -6.99 -19.01
C ILE A 74 -10.51 -7.53 -18.41
N SER A 75 -10.54 -8.86 -18.10
CA SER A 75 -11.73 -9.52 -17.56
C SER A 75 -11.86 -9.47 -16.05
N ASN A 76 -10.76 -9.20 -15.34
CA ASN A 76 -10.70 -9.05 -13.88
C ASN A 76 -10.12 -7.68 -13.45
N PRO A 77 -10.80 -6.55 -13.80
CA PRO A 77 -10.27 -5.22 -13.54
C PRO A 77 -10.14 -4.86 -12.05
N GLU A 78 -10.78 -5.60 -11.16
CA GLU A 78 -10.68 -5.47 -9.71
C GLU A 78 -9.26 -5.66 -9.19
N VAL A 79 -8.47 -6.54 -9.81
CA VAL A 79 -7.05 -6.78 -9.46
C VAL A 79 -6.18 -5.51 -9.56
N LEU A 80 -6.61 -4.53 -10.35
CA LEU A 80 -5.91 -3.26 -10.49
C LEU A 80 -6.11 -2.32 -9.27
N ASN A 81 -7.02 -2.65 -8.35
CA ASN A 81 -7.37 -1.81 -7.21
C ASN A 81 -7.60 -2.63 -5.92
N ASP A 82 -7.08 -3.85 -5.83
CA ASP A 82 -7.33 -4.78 -4.73
C ASP A 82 -6.35 -4.68 -3.56
N GLY A 83 -5.40 -3.73 -3.61
CA GLY A 83 -4.35 -3.59 -2.59
C GLY A 83 -3.25 -4.66 -2.64
N SER A 84 -3.26 -5.52 -3.66
CA SER A 84 -2.32 -6.63 -3.79
C SER A 84 -0.89 -6.18 -4.14
N ILE A 85 0.07 -7.11 -3.93
CA ILE A 85 1.45 -6.95 -4.42
C ILE A 85 1.47 -6.72 -5.93
N SER A 86 0.57 -7.37 -6.67
CA SER A 86 0.42 -7.20 -8.13
C SER A 86 0.03 -5.78 -8.49
N GLN A 87 -0.93 -5.19 -7.80
CA GLN A 87 -1.30 -3.79 -7.96
C GLN A 87 -0.13 -2.85 -7.64
N TRP A 88 0.57 -3.10 -6.53
CA TRP A 88 1.72 -2.29 -6.15
C TRP A 88 2.85 -2.37 -7.19
N LEU A 89 3.19 -3.57 -7.68
CA LEU A 89 4.17 -3.79 -8.74
C LEU A 89 3.75 -3.04 -10.01
N PHE A 90 2.49 -3.17 -10.42
CA PHE A 90 1.95 -2.48 -11.59
C PHE A 90 2.08 -0.96 -11.44
N SER A 91 1.66 -0.40 -10.31
CA SER A 91 1.75 1.04 -10.03
C SER A 91 3.21 1.53 -10.04
N THR A 92 4.11 0.80 -9.38
CA THR A 92 5.54 1.12 -9.32
C THR A 92 6.20 1.08 -10.70
N LEU A 93 5.90 0.04 -11.48
CA LEU A 93 6.43 -0.10 -12.84
C LEU A 93 5.82 0.92 -13.81
N THR A 94 4.56 1.30 -13.62
CA THR A 94 3.93 2.38 -14.39
C THR A 94 4.67 3.70 -14.17
N VAL A 95 4.99 4.04 -12.91
CA VAL A 95 5.79 5.23 -12.57
C VAL A 95 7.19 5.12 -13.18
N HIS A 96 7.83 3.96 -13.08
CA HIS A 96 9.17 3.74 -13.69
C HIS A 96 9.12 3.85 -15.21
N GLY A 97 8.09 3.32 -15.88
CA GLY A 97 7.88 3.46 -17.31
C GLY A 97 7.76 4.92 -17.72
N VAL A 98 6.91 5.69 -17.03
CA VAL A 98 6.78 7.14 -17.25
C VAL A 98 8.13 7.84 -17.09
N LEU A 99 8.92 7.49 -16.08
CA LEU A 99 10.26 8.09 -15.86
C LEU A 99 11.27 7.71 -16.94
N SER A 100 11.20 6.47 -17.46
CA SER A 100 12.09 6.00 -18.52
C SER A 100 11.80 6.70 -19.86
N ASP A 101 10.52 6.84 -20.20
CA ASP A 101 10.07 7.47 -21.45
C ASP A 101 10.20 9.00 -21.40
N CYS A 102 10.21 9.56 -20.21
CA CYS A 102 10.31 10.99 -19.96
C CYS A 102 11.74 11.49 -19.72
N ALA A 103 12.76 10.85 -20.29
CA ALA A 103 14.15 11.31 -20.15
C ALA A 103 14.35 12.80 -20.50
N ALA A 104 13.52 13.30 -21.42
CA ALA A 104 13.53 14.72 -21.85
C ALA A 104 12.84 15.68 -20.86
N ILE A 105 12.11 15.17 -19.85
CA ILE A 105 11.35 15.98 -18.87
C ILE A 105 11.65 15.57 -17.42
N LYS A 106 12.80 14.93 -17.15
CA LYS A 106 13.20 14.51 -15.81
C LYS A 106 13.20 15.63 -14.78
N ASP A 107 13.52 16.83 -15.22
CA ASP A 107 13.51 18.06 -14.43
C ASP A 107 12.09 18.54 -14.04
N ARG A 108 11.06 17.96 -14.66
CA ARG A 108 9.65 18.30 -14.39
C ARG A 108 8.93 17.24 -13.57
N ILE A 109 9.61 16.16 -13.19
CA ILE A 109 9.06 15.07 -12.38
C ILE A 109 9.81 15.03 -11.07
N ILE A 110 9.09 15.30 -9.98
CA ILE A 110 9.64 15.25 -8.63
C ILE A 110 9.10 14.00 -7.97
N LEU A 111 10.00 13.14 -7.50
CA LEU A 111 9.66 11.94 -6.74
C LEU A 111 9.90 12.18 -5.26
N GLU A 112 9.03 11.61 -4.47
CA GLU A 112 9.23 11.57 -3.04
C GLU A 112 10.37 10.61 -2.68
N ASN A 113 11.21 11.00 -1.70
CA ASN A 113 12.36 10.19 -1.30
C ASN A 113 11.88 9.00 -0.45
N VAL A 114 12.22 7.77 -0.86
CA VAL A 114 11.93 6.57 -0.07
C VAL A 114 13.04 6.39 0.96
N PRO A 115 12.71 6.27 2.26
CA PRO A 115 13.72 6.13 3.31
C PRO A 115 14.52 4.82 3.24
N ALA A 116 15.69 4.84 3.86
CA ALA A 116 16.67 3.77 4.00
C ALA A 116 16.10 2.43 4.51
N GLY A 117 16.83 1.35 4.25
CA GLY A 117 16.51 -0.02 4.68
C GLY A 117 16.34 -0.99 3.51
N GLU A 118 16.40 -0.49 2.27
CA GLU A 118 16.32 -1.34 1.08
C GLU A 118 17.50 -2.32 0.96
N GLU A 119 18.66 -1.97 1.50
CA GLU A 119 19.84 -2.82 1.53
C GLU A 119 19.64 -4.15 2.29
N TYR A 120 18.68 -4.19 3.22
CA TYR A 120 18.36 -5.40 3.99
C TYR A 120 17.27 -6.27 3.37
N LEU A 121 16.50 -5.74 2.42
CA LEU A 121 15.34 -6.44 1.84
C LEU A 121 15.71 -7.78 1.20
N ASP A 122 16.83 -7.85 0.47
CA ASP A 122 17.22 -9.10 -0.20
C ASP A 122 17.58 -10.22 0.80
N THR A 123 18.28 -9.88 1.87
CA THR A 123 18.61 -10.86 2.92
C THR A 123 17.37 -11.32 3.68
N ILE A 124 16.45 -10.38 4.01
CA ILE A 124 15.20 -10.70 4.71
C ILE A 124 14.28 -11.54 3.82
N LYS A 125 14.14 -11.18 2.54
CA LYS A 125 13.36 -11.95 1.56
C LYS A 125 13.86 -13.39 1.43
N ARG A 126 15.20 -13.59 1.37
CA ARG A 126 15.79 -14.94 1.35
C ARG A 126 15.46 -15.72 2.61
N ALA A 127 15.58 -15.09 3.78
CA ALA A 127 15.26 -15.70 5.05
C ALA A 127 13.78 -16.12 5.15
N ILE A 128 12.84 -15.27 4.72
CA ILE A 128 11.41 -15.60 4.67
C ILE A 128 11.18 -16.78 3.72
N LYS A 129 11.76 -16.74 2.51
CA LYS A 129 11.55 -17.79 1.50
C LYS A 129 12.05 -19.16 1.95
N SER A 130 13.13 -19.20 2.74
CA SER A 130 13.76 -20.46 3.18
C SER A 130 13.50 -20.77 4.66
N ASN A 131 12.64 -20.01 5.34
CA ASN A 131 12.32 -20.16 6.76
C ASN A 131 13.56 -20.19 7.67
N HIS A 132 14.56 -19.35 7.38
CA HIS A 132 15.76 -19.21 8.23
C HIS A 132 15.59 -18.05 9.20
N ARG A 133 16.17 -18.22 10.40
CA ARG A 133 16.22 -17.14 11.39
C ARG A 133 17.21 -16.06 10.96
N LEU A 134 17.02 -14.87 11.50
CA LEU A 134 17.90 -13.71 11.29
C LEU A 134 18.50 -13.24 12.61
N HIS A 135 19.77 -12.88 12.61
CA HIS A 135 20.33 -11.98 13.60
C HIS A 135 20.06 -10.54 13.15
N LEU A 136 19.21 -9.85 13.91
CA LEU A 136 18.76 -8.48 13.63
C LEU A 136 19.36 -7.51 14.63
N GLY A 137 20.29 -6.66 14.18
CA GLY A 137 20.73 -5.48 14.90
C GLY A 137 19.68 -4.38 14.77
N TYR A 138 19.24 -3.82 15.88
CA TYR A 138 18.15 -2.84 15.90
C TYR A 138 18.40 -1.74 16.93
N LYS A 139 18.13 -0.49 16.54
CA LYS A 139 18.26 0.68 17.40
C LYS A 139 16.96 1.46 17.46
N LYS A 140 16.30 1.48 18.62
CA LYS A 140 15.13 2.35 18.85
C LYS A 140 15.57 3.80 18.96
N PHE A 141 14.67 4.71 18.65
CA PHE A 141 14.93 6.13 18.89
C PHE A 141 15.22 6.39 20.38
N GLY A 142 16.29 7.14 20.65
CA GLY A 142 16.69 7.48 22.02
C GLY A 142 17.22 6.33 22.88
N ALA A 143 17.47 5.13 22.31
CA ALA A 143 17.96 3.97 23.04
C ALA A 143 19.27 3.42 22.45
N GLU A 144 19.96 2.59 23.20
CA GLU A 144 21.09 1.81 22.70
C GLU A 144 20.64 0.74 21.74
N GLY A 145 21.53 0.39 20.78
CA GLY A 145 21.31 -0.70 19.85
C GLY A 145 21.44 -2.06 20.53
N TYR A 146 20.71 -3.04 20.02
CA TYR A 146 20.77 -4.43 20.48
C TYR A 146 20.70 -5.38 19.29
N VAL A 147 21.11 -6.62 19.50
CA VAL A 147 20.98 -7.70 18.51
C VAL A 147 19.99 -8.73 19.05
N LYS A 148 19.06 -9.16 18.22
CA LYS A 148 18.13 -10.27 18.53
C LYS A 148 18.08 -11.26 17.39
N THR A 149 17.87 -12.53 17.75
CA THR A 149 17.50 -13.56 16.79
C THR A 149 16.00 -13.54 16.61
N VAL A 150 15.53 -13.53 15.36
CA VAL A 150 14.11 -13.44 15.04
C VAL A 150 13.75 -14.41 13.91
N CYS A 151 12.51 -14.89 13.91
CA CYS A 151 11.91 -15.63 12.80
C CYS A 151 11.15 -14.63 11.92
N PRO A 152 11.64 -14.31 10.72
CA PRO A 152 11.00 -13.31 9.85
C PRO A 152 9.74 -13.89 9.22
N TYR A 153 8.59 -13.23 9.41
CA TYR A 153 7.29 -13.66 8.88
C TYR A 153 6.86 -12.87 7.66
N THR A 154 6.85 -11.54 7.76
CA THR A 154 6.23 -10.67 6.73
C THR A 154 6.99 -9.37 6.57
N LEU A 155 7.17 -8.94 5.32
CA LEU A 155 7.56 -7.58 4.98
C LEU A 155 6.31 -6.75 4.65
N LYS A 156 6.14 -5.60 5.30
CA LYS A 156 5.06 -4.65 5.02
C LYS A 156 5.66 -3.31 4.63
N LEU A 157 5.22 -2.79 3.48
CA LEU A 157 5.47 -1.39 3.10
C LEU A 157 4.28 -0.55 3.61
N TRP A 158 4.57 0.50 4.40
CA TRP A 158 3.56 1.41 4.90
C TRP A 158 4.16 2.82 5.07
N GLU A 159 3.47 3.84 4.59
CA GLU A 159 3.94 5.23 4.60
C GLU A 159 5.42 5.34 4.17
N GLN A 160 5.73 4.76 3.00
CA GLN A 160 7.07 4.76 2.38
C GLN A 160 8.18 4.08 3.19
N ARG A 161 7.86 3.36 4.28
CA ARG A 161 8.83 2.63 5.10
C ARG A 161 8.57 1.14 5.05
N TRP A 162 9.66 0.38 4.98
CA TRP A 162 9.61 -1.06 5.11
C TRP A 162 9.62 -1.48 6.58
N TYR A 163 8.77 -2.43 6.88
CA TYR A 163 8.64 -3.04 8.21
C TYR A 163 8.74 -4.55 8.09
N LEU A 164 9.47 -5.16 9.03
CA LEU A 164 9.56 -6.59 9.21
C LEU A 164 8.69 -7.00 10.40
N LEU A 165 7.69 -7.83 10.17
CA LEU A 165 7.00 -8.56 11.22
C LEU A 165 7.79 -9.84 11.48
N ALA A 166 8.19 -10.08 12.72
CA ALA A 166 8.95 -11.25 13.09
C ALA A 166 8.60 -11.73 14.51
N LEU A 167 8.71 -13.05 14.72
CA LEU A 167 8.61 -13.67 16.04
C LEU A 167 10.00 -13.61 16.71
N ASN A 168 10.07 -13.04 17.91
CA ASN A 168 11.31 -13.02 18.68
C ASN A 168 11.48 -14.32 19.51
N ASN A 169 12.64 -14.49 20.13
CA ASN A 169 12.92 -15.67 20.96
C ASN A 169 12.03 -15.77 22.22
N ASP A 170 11.39 -14.68 22.61
CA ASP A 170 10.46 -14.64 23.74
C ASP A 170 9.05 -15.08 23.34
N GLY A 171 8.85 -15.57 22.11
CA GLY A 171 7.56 -15.97 21.56
C GLY A 171 6.61 -14.82 21.25
N GLN A 172 7.12 -13.59 21.09
CA GLN A 172 6.30 -12.41 20.84
C GLN A 172 6.49 -11.92 19.41
N MET A 173 5.38 -11.65 18.75
CA MET A 173 5.39 -10.95 17.47
C MET A 173 5.81 -9.50 17.67
N ARG A 174 6.75 -9.05 16.86
CA ARG A 174 7.31 -7.67 16.89
C ARG A 174 7.45 -7.12 15.49
N ILE A 175 7.27 -5.82 15.38
CA ILE A 175 7.44 -5.10 14.12
C ILE A 175 8.72 -4.25 14.21
N TYR A 176 9.57 -4.42 13.22
CA TYR A 176 10.86 -3.73 13.10
C TYR A 176 10.86 -2.85 11.85
N ALA A 177 10.95 -1.54 12.02
CA ALA A 177 11.14 -0.62 10.90
C ALA A 177 12.55 -0.74 10.35
N LEU A 178 12.70 -0.95 9.04
CA LEU A 178 14.00 -1.25 8.44
C LEU A 178 14.97 -0.07 8.47
N ASP A 179 14.48 1.15 8.51
CA ASP A 179 15.28 2.37 8.70
C ASP A 179 15.99 2.47 10.07
N ARG A 180 15.60 1.60 11.01
CA ARG A 180 16.21 1.48 12.35
C ARG A 180 17.02 0.19 12.52
N VAL A 181 17.10 -0.61 11.48
CA VAL A 181 17.96 -1.79 11.44
C VAL A 181 19.39 -1.35 11.21
N THR A 182 20.31 -1.92 11.96
CA THR A 182 21.76 -1.63 11.89
C THR A 182 22.54 -2.78 11.28
N LYS A 183 21.97 -3.98 11.29
CA LYS A 183 22.61 -5.20 10.76
C LYS A 183 21.57 -6.28 10.53
N VAL A 184 21.72 -7.07 9.45
CA VAL A 184 20.94 -8.28 9.19
C VAL A 184 21.89 -9.39 8.76
N GLU A 185 21.84 -10.51 9.44
CA GLU A 185 22.61 -11.71 9.10
C GLU A 185 21.70 -12.92 9.03
N LEU A 186 21.78 -13.66 7.95
CA LEU A 186 21.12 -14.95 7.81
C LEU A 186 21.82 -15.97 8.71
N THR A 187 21.06 -16.75 9.46
CA THR A 187 21.60 -17.86 10.27
C THR A 187 21.39 -19.19 9.55
N ASP A 188 22.07 -20.24 10.00
CA ASP A 188 21.84 -21.62 9.54
C ASP A 188 20.64 -22.28 10.23
N GLU A 189 20.04 -21.61 11.23
CA GLU A 189 18.91 -22.12 11.98
C GLU A 189 17.61 -21.85 11.21
N THR A 190 16.80 -22.89 11.05
CA THR A 190 15.47 -22.78 10.47
C THR A 190 14.40 -22.64 11.56
N PHE A 191 13.21 -22.20 11.18
CA PHE A 191 12.02 -22.20 12.02
C PHE A 191 10.84 -22.77 11.23
N GLU A 192 9.86 -23.26 11.95
CA GLU A 192 8.61 -23.73 11.33
C GLU A 192 7.60 -22.61 11.29
N MET A 193 7.14 -22.28 10.08
CA MET A 193 6.08 -21.27 9.88
C MET A 193 4.73 -21.91 10.24
N PRO A 194 3.92 -21.32 11.14
CA PRO A 194 2.60 -21.85 11.43
C PRO A 194 1.74 -21.93 10.15
N ALA A 195 1.12 -23.10 9.93
CA ALA A 195 0.37 -23.34 8.69
C ALA A 195 -0.89 -22.45 8.56
N ASP A 196 -1.41 -21.95 9.68
CA ASP A 196 -2.57 -21.07 9.78
C ASP A 196 -2.23 -19.59 9.81
N PHE A 197 -0.94 -19.21 9.74
CA PHE A 197 -0.54 -17.81 9.73
C PHE A 197 -0.87 -17.15 8.38
N SER A 198 -1.61 -16.07 8.44
CA SER A 198 -1.85 -15.16 7.31
C SER A 198 -1.41 -13.75 7.66
N SER A 199 -0.54 -13.19 6.84
CA SER A 199 -0.10 -11.79 6.97
C SER A 199 -1.26 -10.81 6.85
N GLU A 200 -2.19 -11.09 5.93
CA GLU A 200 -3.38 -10.28 5.71
C GLU A 200 -4.28 -10.31 6.94
N ALA A 201 -4.62 -11.50 7.44
CA ALA A 201 -5.43 -11.65 8.64
C ALA A 201 -4.77 -11.03 9.89
N TYR A 202 -3.42 -11.07 9.99
CA TYR A 202 -2.70 -10.45 11.11
C TYR A 202 -2.88 -8.93 11.15
N PHE A 203 -2.91 -8.27 9.99
CA PHE A 203 -3.01 -6.82 9.90
C PHE A 203 -4.43 -6.32 9.63
N SER A 204 -5.40 -7.19 9.33
CA SER A 204 -6.75 -6.80 8.91
C SER A 204 -7.50 -5.92 9.90
N ASP A 205 -7.25 -6.10 11.19
CA ASP A 205 -7.92 -5.35 12.25
C ASP A 205 -7.23 -4.01 12.57
N TYR A 206 -6.09 -3.70 11.93
CA TYR A 206 -5.25 -2.56 12.27
C TYR A 206 -5.13 -1.58 11.12
N TYR A 207 -5.15 -0.29 11.45
CA TYR A 207 -4.59 0.74 10.57
C TYR A 207 -3.08 0.87 10.84
N GLY A 208 -2.27 0.76 9.77
CA GLY A 208 -0.83 0.93 9.90
C GLY A 208 -0.05 -0.32 10.33
N VAL A 209 0.92 -0.12 11.19
CA VAL A 209 1.91 -1.14 11.59
C VAL A 209 1.97 -1.38 13.10
N LYS A 210 1.36 -0.52 13.90
CA LYS A 210 1.36 -0.68 15.35
C LYS A 210 0.34 -1.75 15.75
N THR A 211 0.85 -2.90 16.22
CA THR A 211 0.06 -4.05 16.69
C THR A 211 0.37 -4.29 18.16
N ASP A 212 -0.24 -3.52 19.04
CA ASP A 212 0.06 -3.49 20.49
C ASP A 212 -0.95 -4.24 21.36
N GLY A 213 -1.88 -4.99 20.73
CA GLY A 213 -2.92 -5.72 21.44
C GLY A 213 -4.12 -4.85 21.86
N THR A 214 -4.21 -3.62 21.38
CA THR A 214 -5.42 -2.78 21.56
C THR A 214 -6.66 -3.59 21.15
N PRO A 215 -7.71 -3.66 21.98
CA PRO A 215 -8.92 -4.43 21.67
C PRO A 215 -9.67 -3.85 20.46
N MET A 216 -10.43 -4.70 19.77
CA MET A 216 -11.37 -4.29 18.74
C MET A 216 -12.40 -3.32 19.32
N ALA A 217 -12.75 -2.31 18.54
CA ALA A 217 -13.80 -1.37 18.90
C ALA A 217 -14.60 -0.96 17.66
N HIS A 218 -15.88 -0.70 17.86
CA HIS A 218 -16.70 0.00 16.89
C HIS A 218 -16.48 1.50 17.09
N VAL A 219 -15.77 2.14 16.16
CA VAL A 219 -15.40 3.55 16.24
C VAL A 219 -16.27 4.35 15.30
N VAL A 220 -16.95 5.36 15.84
CA VAL A 220 -17.72 6.33 15.04
C VAL A 220 -16.99 7.67 15.06
N VAL A 221 -16.78 8.23 13.89
CA VAL A 221 -16.09 9.49 13.69
C VAL A 221 -16.89 10.46 12.86
N ARG A 222 -16.64 11.75 13.01
CA ARG A 222 -17.20 12.83 12.22
C ARG A 222 -16.13 13.54 11.42
N ALA A 223 -16.29 13.52 10.12
CA ALA A 223 -15.45 14.23 9.18
C ALA A 223 -16.14 15.52 8.73
N HIS A 224 -15.42 16.63 8.76
CA HIS A 224 -15.95 17.95 8.46
C HIS A 224 -15.47 18.47 7.09
N ARG A 225 -16.27 19.36 6.49
CA ARG A 225 -15.96 20.11 5.26
C ARG A 225 -15.65 19.16 4.07
N TRP A 226 -14.40 19.15 3.57
CA TRP A 226 -13.92 18.34 2.45
C TRP A 226 -13.40 16.95 2.85
N THR A 227 -13.16 16.72 4.14
CA THR A 227 -12.59 15.46 4.64
C THR A 227 -13.43 14.22 4.29
N PRO A 228 -14.79 14.27 4.24
CA PRO A 228 -15.59 13.14 3.77
C PRO A 228 -15.20 12.66 2.36
N ASP A 229 -14.95 13.59 1.43
CA ASP A 229 -14.59 13.24 0.05
C ASP A 229 -13.21 12.55 0.00
N TYR A 230 -12.29 12.96 0.84
CA TYR A 230 -10.99 12.28 1.00
C TYR A 230 -11.20 10.84 1.48
N LEU A 231 -11.99 10.60 2.52
CA LEU A 231 -12.29 9.27 3.05
C LEU A 231 -13.01 8.36 2.04
N ARG A 232 -13.85 8.93 1.17
CA ARG A 232 -14.51 8.19 0.09
C ARG A 232 -13.54 7.75 -1.00
N THR A 233 -12.56 8.59 -1.34
CA THR A 233 -11.56 8.29 -2.38
C THR A 233 -10.44 7.41 -1.90
N LEU A 234 -10.08 7.50 -0.62
CA LEU A 234 -9.04 6.71 0.03
C LEU A 234 -9.51 6.24 1.41
N PRO A 235 -10.30 5.14 1.47
CA PRO A 235 -10.75 4.58 2.74
C PRO A 235 -9.59 4.20 3.65
N LEU A 236 -9.68 4.57 4.93
CA LEU A 236 -8.63 4.29 5.91
C LEU A 236 -8.58 2.80 6.29
N HIS A 237 -9.71 2.11 6.23
CA HIS A 237 -9.81 0.70 6.59
C HIS A 237 -10.91 0.02 5.79
N HIS A 238 -10.78 -1.28 5.53
CA HIS A 238 -11.79 -2.05 4.78
C HIS A 238 -13.18 -2.07 5.43
N SER A 239 -13.24 -1.89 6.76
CA SER A 239 -14.51 -1.82 7.50
C SER A 239 -15.16 -0.44 7.50
N GLN A 240 -14.58 0.55 6.80
CA GLN A 240 -15.14 1.90 6.74
C GLN A 240 -16.54 1.88 6.14
N GLN A 241 -17.51 2.44 6.86
CA GLN A 241 -18.87 2.63 6.39
C GLN A 241 -19.28 4.09 6.56
N GLU A 242 -19.89 4.65 5.55
CA GLU A 242 -20.52 5.96 5.63
C GLU A 242 -21.89 5.84 6.31
N LEU A 243 -22.17 6.71 7.28
CA LEU A 243 -23.40 6.69 8.05
C LEU A 243 -24.33 7.82 7.60
N GLU A 244 -24.29 8.96 8.30
CA GLU A 244 -25.18 10.08 8.03
C GLU A 244 -24.39 11.35 7.70
N SER A 245 -25.02 12.26 6.98
CA SER A 245 -24.48 13.58 6.66
C SER A 245 -25.42 14.66 7.17
N GLY A 246 -24.85 15.81 7.55
CA GLY A 246 -25.63 16.94 8.04
C GLY A 246 -24.81 18.22 8.08
N GLU A 247 -25.35 19.23 8.75
CA GLU A 247 -24.69 20.51 8.96
C GLU A 247 -24.71 20.90 10.44
N ILE A 248 -23.63 21.44 10.94
CA ILE A 248 -23.53 22.04 12.27
C ILE A 248 -23.71 23.54 12.09
N THR A 249 -24.72 24.13 12.75
CA THR A 249 -24.91 25.57 12.81
C THR A 249 -24.16 26.14 13.99
N HIS A 250 -23.25 27.08 13.76
CA HIS A 250 -22.47 27.79 14.77
C HIS A 250 -23.25 28.99 15.34
N ALA A 251 -22.75 29.53 16.45
CA ALA A 251 -23.37 30.68 17.14
C ALA A 251 -23.44 31.95 16.27
N ASP A 252 -22.55 32.08 15.29
CA ASP A 252 -22.51 33.17 14.31
C ASP A 252 -23.41 32.91 13.07
N SER A 253 -24.23 31.88 13.12
CA SER A 253 -25.12 31.43 12.03
C SER A 253 -24.36 30.86 10.81
N SER A 254 -23.07 30.68 10.88
CA SER A 254 -22.34 29.91 9.85
C SER A 254 -22.64 28.42 10.00
N THR A 255 -22.57 27.66 8.88
CA THR A 255 -22.74 26.22 8.89
C THR A 255 -21.48 25.50 8.46
N THR A 256 -21.25 24.33 9.03
CA THR A 256 -20.17 23.42 8.62
C THR A 256 -20.78 22.06 8.26
N PRO A 257 -20.67 21.62 7.00
CA PRO A 257 -21.14 20.30 6.61
C PRO A 257 -20.25 19.22 7.24
N TYR A 258 -20.89 18.09 7.56
CA TYR A 258 -20.19 16.90 8.07
C TYR A 258 -20.78 15.62 7.47
N THR A 259 -19.99 14.55 7.57
CA THR A 259 -20.44 13.17 7.35
C THR A 259 -19.82 12.28 8.43
N ASP A 260 -20.63 11.42 8.99
CA ASP A 260 -20.19 10.44 9.98
C ASP A 260 -19.81 9.13 9.29
N PHE A 261 -18.75 8.50 9.82
CA PHE A 261 -18.25 7.20 9.37
C PHE A 261 -18.08 6.27 10.56
N SER A 262 -18.24 4.96 10.31
CA SER A 262 -17.89 3.94 11.30
C SER A 262 -16.79 3.04 10.83
N PHE A 263 -16.06 2.47 11.81
CA PHE A 263 -14.99 1.50 11.63
C PHE A 263 -15.09 0.41 12.69
N ASP A 264 -14.93 -0.84 12.28
CA ASP A 264 -14.64 -1.95 13.20
C ASP A 264 -13.13 -2.20 13.13
N ILE A 265 -12.38 -1.73 14.15
CA ILE A 265 -10.93 -1.64 14.09
C ILE A 265 -10.30 -1.70 15.49
N ARG A 266 -9.02 -2.04 15.58
CA ARG A 266 -8.21 -1.83 16.78
C ARG A 266 -7.63 -0.41 16.75
N PRO A 267 -8.16 0.56 17.51
CA PRO A 267 -7.80 1.97 17.39
C PRO A 267 -6.44 2.27 18.03
N THR A 268 -5.38 1.78 17.41
CA THR A 268 -3.99 2.05 17.81
C THR A 268 -3.59 3.50 17.55
N ASP A 269 -2.41 3.90 18.02
CA ASP A 269 -1.94 5.26 17.81
C ASP A 269 -1.76 5.62 16.32
N ASP A 270 -1.46 4.65 15.44
CA ASP A 270 -1.38 4.92 14.00
C ASP A 270 -2.72 5.43 13.47
N PHE A 271 -3.83 4.75 13.84
CA PHE A 271 -5.17 5.18 13.46
C PHE A 271 -5.53 6.56 14.06
N LEU A 272 -5.24 6.77 15.35
CA LEU A 272 -5.53 8.05 16.01
C LEU A 272 -4.73 9.21 15.42
N ASN A 273 -3.48 8.98 15.04
CA ASN A 273 -2.65 9.98 14.38
C ASN A 273 -3.21 10.36 13.01
N GLU A 274 -3.73 9.38 12.26
CA GLU A 274 -4.36 9.66 10.96
C GLU A 274 -5.66 10.48 11.12
N LEU A 275 -6.49 10.16 12.13
CA LEU A 275 -7.66 10.99 12.45
C LEU A 275 -7.27 12.42 12.81
N MET A 276 -6.22 12.60 13.61
CA MET A 276 -5.71 13.93 13.97
C MET A 276 -5.19 14.72 12.77
N LYS A 277 -4.48 14.06 11.86
CA LYS A 277 -3.93 14.67 10.63
C LYS A 277 -5.00 15.35 9.78
N PHE A 278 -6.20 14.79 9.74
CA PHE A 278 -7.33 15.32 8.98
C PHE A 278 -8.35 16.09 9.81
N GLY A 279 -8.10 16.30 11.12
CA GLY A 279 -9.03 16.98 12.01
C GLY A 279 -10.37 16.24 12.17
N ILE A 280 -10.33 14.92 12.13
CA ILE A 280 -11.52 14.06 12.28
C ILE A 280 -11.86 13.90 13.75
N GLU A 281 -13.12 14.17 14.09
CA GLU A 281 -13.63 14.06 15.45
C GLU A 281 -14.03 12.62 15.78
N VAL A 282 -13.59 12.08 16.92
CA VAL A 282 -14.09 10.79 17.43
C VAL A 282 -15.38 11.03 18.20
N LEU A 283 -16.47 10.36 17.82
CA LEU A 283 -17.75 10.40 18.50
C LEU A 283 -17.88 9.26 19.51
N GLN A 284 -17.47 8.05 19.09
CA GLN A 284 -17.56 6.83 19.90
C GLN A 284 -16.33 5.94 19.65
N PRO A 285 -15.93 5.13 20.64
CA PRO A 285 -16.43 5.08 22.01
C PRO A 285 -15.93 6.28 22.83
N LEU A 286 -16.59 6.57 23.97
CA LEU A 286 -16.30 7.78 24.76
C LEU A 286 -14.89 7.84 25.35
N ASP A 287 -14.33 6.70 25.75
CA ASP A 287 -12.95 6.62 26.24
C ASP A 287 -11.93 6.98 25.14
N LEU A 288 -12.18 6.55 23.89
CA LEU A 288 -11.37 6.91 22.74
C LEU A 288 -11.50 8.40 22.42
N ARG A 289 -12.73 8.95 22.50
CA ARG A 289 -13.00 10.39 22.35
C ARG A 289 -12.21 11.21 23.38
N GLU A 290 -12.23 10.81 24.64
CA GLU A 290 -11.46 11.49 25.68
C GLU A 290 -9.95 11.37 25.48
N LYS A 291 -9.45 10.21 25.01
CA LYS A 291 -8.04 10.04 24.64
C LYS A 291 -7.63 11.01 23.52
N MET A 292 -8.48 11.16 22.48
CA MET A 292 -8.24 12.13 21.40
C MET A 292 -8.27 13.57 21.89
N ARG A 293 -9.29 13.92 22.69
CA ARG A 293 -9.41 15.24 23.29
C ARG A 293 -8.16 15.62 24.11
N HIS A 294 -7.64 14.67 24.90
CA HIS A 294 -6.44 14.89 25.69
C HIS A 294 -5.23 15.19 24.79
N ARG A 295 -5.02 14.42 23.70
CA ARG A 295 -3.94 14.67 22.74
C ARG A 295 -4.03 16.05 22.08
N VAL A 296 -5.24 16.45 21.69
CA VAL A 296 -5.47 17.77 21.07
C VAL A 296 -5.14 18.88 22.05
N LEU A 297 -5.55 18.76 23.32
CA LEU A 297 -5.25 19.73 24.36
C LEU A 297 -3.75 19.79 24.69
N GLU A 298 -3.07 18.66 24.72
CA GLU A 298 -1.61 18.61 24.90
C GLU A 298 -0.90 19.36 23.77
N MET A 299 -1.30 19.12 22.53
CA MET A 299 -0.76 19.88 21.39
C MET A 299 -1.06 21.37 21.49
N TYR A 300 -2.28 21.74 21.87
CA TYR A 300 -2.68 23.12 22.04
C TYR A 300 -1.78 23.85 23.04
N HIS A 301 -1.45 23.23 24.19
CA HIS A 301 -0.57 23.81 25.22
C HIS A 301 0.85 24.09 24.71
N TYR A 302 1.34 23.41 23.69
CA TYR A 302 2.64 23.73 23.07
C TYR A 302 2.63 25.11 22.38
N TYR A 303 1.47 25.63 22.00
CA TYR A 303 1.32 26.92 21.32
C TYR A 303 0.94 28.04 22.30
N GLU A 304 0.69 27.74 23.58
CA GLU A 304 0.41 28.74 24.62
C GLU A 304 1.69 29.22 25.37
N GLN A 305 2.84 28.64 25.07
CA GLN A 305 4.15 29.02 25.60
C GLN A 305 4.80 30.06 24.68
#